data_4cfc5cb8e7c7f452b4c6260dfc44f680
#
_entry.id   4cfc5cb8e7c7f452b4c6260dfc44f680
#
_cell.length_a   1.000
_cell.length_b   1.000
_cell.length_c   1.000
_cell.angle_alpha   90.00
_cell.angle_beta   90.00
_cell.angle_gamma   90.00
#
_symmetry.space_group_name_H-M   'P 1'
#
loop_
_entity.id
_entity.type
_entity.pdbx_description
1 polymer ?
#
loop_
_entity_poly.entity_id
_entity_poly.type
_entity_poly.pdbx_seq_one_letter_code
_entity_poly.pdbx_strand_id
1 'polypeptide(L)'
;HKFSEDGWDKVMDLNVKSIFFMVQKFLDLLKKNTTPDNPARIINIGSIDGINTPYYENYSYSVAKSAVHKLTSVLAAKLIKDNIICNAIAPGPFPSKMLGSAVEHDYSIISKKNPSGRVGMPEDIAGLAIFLASRAGQYTVGETITCDGGLVASAGHDLTND
;
A
#
# COMPACT_ATOMS: atom_id res chain seq x y z
N HIS A 1 -17.47 -18.16 11.89
CA HIS A 1 -17.40 -17.65 10.53
C HIS A 1 -16.61 -18.62 9.66
N LYS A 2 -17.15 -18.93 8.46
CA LYS A 2 -16.49 -19.86 7.53
C LYS A 2 -15.80 -19.04 6.43
N PHE A 3 -14.52 -18.83 6.59
CA PHE A 3 -13.68 -18.33 5.50
C PHE A 3 -13.31 -19.49 4.57
N SER A 4 -13.47 -19.34 3.25
CA SER A 4 -13.16 -20.42 2.32
C SER A 4 -11.66 -20.40 1.95
N GLU A 5 -11.05 -21.58 1.80
CA GLU A 5 -9.68 -21.73 1.31
C GLU A 5 -9.50 -21.08 -0.08
N ASP A 6 -10.45 -21.34 -0.99
CA ASP A 6 -10.45 -20.74 -2.32
C ASP A 6 -10.47 -19.21 -2.28
N GLY A 7 -11.25 -18.62 -1.35
CA GLY A 7 -11.27 -17.17 -1.14
C GLY A 7 -9.93 -16.63 -0.60
N TRP A 8 -9.31 -17.38 0.32
CA TRP A 8 -7.99 -17.09 0.84
C TRP A 8 -6.94 -17.10 -0.26
N ASP A 9 -6.89 -18.18 -1.03
CA ASP A 9 -5.90 -18.36 -2.10
C ASP A 9 -6.02 -17.30 -3.18
N LYS A 10 -7.24 -16.95 -3.59
CA LYS A 10 -7.48 -15.86 -4.56
C LYS A 10 -6.94 -14.51 -4.07
N VAL A 11 -7.12 -14.19 -2.80
CA VAL A 11 -6.61 -12.94 -2.22
C VAL A 11 -5.08 -12.94 -2.19
N MET A 12 -4.46 -14.05 -1.77
CA MET A 12 -3.01 -14.20 -1.74
C MET A 12 -2.41 -14.19 -3.14
N ASP A 13 -2.99 -14.90 -4.08
CA ASP A 13 -2.55 -14.96 -5.47
C ASP A 13 -2.59 -13.58 -6.12
N LEU A 14 -3.69 -12.84 -5.93
CA LEU A 14 -3.85 -11.51 -6.52
C LEU A 14 -2.93 -10.48 -5.86
N ASN A 15 -2.83 -10.45 -4.54
CA ASN A 15 -2.17 -9.34 -3.84
C ASN A 15 -0.67 -9.57 -3.64
N VAL A 16 -0.22 -10.81 -3.51
CA VAL A 16 1.18 -11.13 -3.16
C VAL A 16 1.90 -11.81 -4.32
N LYS A 17 1.39 -12.95 -4.75
CA LYS A 17 2.02 -13.79 -5.78
C LYS A 17 2.14 -13.06 -7.12
N SER A 18 1.09 -12.33 -7.51
CA SER A 18 1.11 -11.55 -8.75
C SER A 18 2.22 -10.51 -8.78
N ILE A 19 2.46 -9.79 -7.67
CA ILE A 19 3.51 -8.78 -7.56
C ILE A 19 4.88 -9.42 -7.80
N PHE A 20 5.18 -10.51 -7.10
CA PHE A 20 6.48 -11.19 -7.24
C PHE A 20 6.73 -11.65 -8.67
N PHE A 21 5.78 -12.35 -9.27
CA PHE A 21 5.94 -12.88 -10.63
C PHE A 21 5.91 -11.79 -11.70
N MET A 22 5.19 -10.69 -11.47
CA MET A 22 5.24 -9.52 -12.36
C MET A 22 6.64 -8.90 -12.35
N VAL A 23 7.21 -8.64 -11.16
CA VAL A 23 8.58 -8.13 -11.05
C VAL A 23 9.58 -9.08 -11.72
N GLN A 24 9.46 -10.40 -11.49
CA GLN A 24 10.33 -11.39 -12.12
C GLN A 24 10.24 -11.36 -13.64
N LYS A 25 9.03 -11.27 -14.19
CA LYS A 25 8.83 -11.24 -15.66
C LYS A 25 9.31 -9.95 -16.31
N PHE A 26 9.23 -8.82 -15.61
CA PHE A 26 9.67 -7.53 -16.10
C PHE A 26 11.12 -7.19 -15.73
N LEU A 27 11.85 -8.07 -15.05
CA LEU A 27 13.16 -7.77 -14.49
C LEU A 27 14.17 -7.26 -15.53
N ASP A 28 14.26 -7.93 -16.67
CA ASP A 28 15.19 -7.53 -17.75
C ASP A 28 14.80 -6.16 -18.35
N LEU A 29 13.49 -5.88 -18.44
CA LEU A 29 13.00 -4.58 -18.90
C LEU A 29 13.29 -3.49 -17.87
N LEU A 30 13.11 -3.78 -16.58
CA LEU A 30 13.41 -2.86 -15.50
C LEU A 30 14.90 -2.51 -15.43
N LYS A 31 15.79 -3.47 -15.73
CA LYS A 31 17.25 -3.25 -15.79
C LYS A 31 17.71 -2.47 -17.03
N LYS A 32 16.88 -2.43 -18.06
CA LYS A 32 17.25 -1.79 -19.31
C LYS A 32 17.35 -0.27 -19.12
N ASN A 33 18.52 0.28 -19.42
CA ASN A 33 18.79 1.73 -19.37
C ASN A 33 18.71 2.36 -17.96
N THR A 34 18.82 1.58 -16.90
CA THR A 34 18.93 2.12 -15.54
C THR A 34 20.35 2.55 -15.22
N THR A 35 20.48 3.62 -14.47
CA THR A 35 21.74 4.12 -13.91
C THR A 35 21.50 4.55 -12.47
N PRO A 36 22.56 4.77 -11.66
CA PRO A 36 22.40 5.35 -10.32
C PRO A 36 21.65 6.68 -10.33
N ASP A 37 21.82 7.49 -11.37
CA ASP A 37 21.15 8.80 -11.52
C ASP A 37 19.72 8.69 -12.09
N ASN A 38 19.39 7.57 -12.73
CA ASN A 38 18.08 7.30 -13.31
C ASN A 38 17.65 5.85 -13.06
N PRO A 39 17.38 5.47 -11.80
CA PRO A 39 16.94 4.12 -11.47
C PRO A 39 15.51 3.83 -11.92
N ALA A 40 15.20 2.56 -12.19
CA ALA A 40 13.82 2.12 -12.38
C ALA A 40 13.05 2.16 -11.04
N ARG A 41 11.73 2.26 -11.11
CA ARG A 41 10.84 2.36 -9.96
C ARG A 41 9.81 1.25 -9.94
N ILE A 42 9.65 0.63 -8.77
CA ILE A 42 8.54 -0.26 -8.44
C ILE A 42 7.81 0.38 -7.28
N ILE A 43 6.52 0.65 -7.48
CA ILE A 43 5.65 1.19 -6.43
C ILE A 43 4.52 0.19 -6.21
N ASN A 44 4.58 -0.54 -5.11
CA ASN A 44 3.55 -1.50 -4.73
C ASN A 44 2.42 -0.79 -3.97
N ILE A 45 1.20 -1.28 -4.13
CA ILE A 45 0.05 -0.77 -3.37
C ILE A 45 -0.26 -1.74 -2.23
N GLY A 46 0.15 -1.32 -1.04
CA GLY A 46 -0.18 -1.95 0.23
C GLY A 46 -1.57 -1.56 0.75
N SER A 47 -1.69 -1.44 2.06
CA SER A 47 -2.86 -0.90 2.79
C SER A 47 -2.46 -0.64 4.24
N ILE A 48 -3.12 0.29 4.91
CA ILE A 48 -3.01 0.43 6.37
C ILE A 48 -3.47 -0.83 7.12
N ASP A 49 -4.33 -1.67 6.53
CA ASP A 49 -4.74 -2.96 7.08
C ASP A 49 -3.59 -3.99 7.13
N GLY A 50 -2.50 -3.74 6.43
CA GLY A 50 -1.27 -4.50 6.57
C GLY A 50 -0.34 -3.98 7.67
N ILE A 51 -0.69 -2.89 8.34
CA ILE A 51 0.04 -2.26 9.44
C ILE A 51 -0.75 -2.37 10.74
N ASN A 52 -1.99 -1.89 10.73
CA ASN A 52 -2.92 -1.96 11.86
C ASN A 52 -3.90 -3.12 11.69
N THR A 53 -4.49 -3.56 12.81
CA THR A 53 -5.56 -4.56 12.81
C THR A 53 -6.90 -3.87 12.59
N PRO A 54 -7.63 -4.15 11.49
CA PRO A 54 -8.96 -3.60 11.27
C PRO A 54 -10.00 -4.20 12.24
N TYR A 55 -11.09 -3.46 12.50
CA TYR A 55 -12.19 -3.94 13.35
C TYR A 55 -13.04 -5.03 12.68
N TYR A 56 -13.05 -5.12 11.36
CA TYR A 56 -13.82 -6.10 10.59
C TYR A 56 -12.98 -7.31 10.23
N GLU A 57 -13.64 -8.43 9.99
CA GLU A 57 -13.00 -9.69 9.65
C GLU A 57 -12.41 -9.65 8.23
N ASN A 58 -11.13 -9.37 8.16
CA ASN A 58 -10.38 -9.18 6.93
C ASN A 58 -9.06 -9.96 6.94
N TYR A 59 -9.13 -11.23 7.35
CA TYR A 59 -7.96 -12.05 7.62
C TYR A 59 -6.99 -12.15 6.44
N SER A 60 -7.45 -12.67 5.30
CA SER A 60 -6.60 -12.89 4.13
C SER A 60 -6.06 -11.58 3.53
N TYR A 61 -6.87 -10.52 3.50
CA TYR A 61 -6.45 -9.24 2.95
C TYR A 61 -5.40 -8.56 3.83
N SER A 62 -5.61 -8.49 5.15
CA SER A 62 -4.65 -7.91 6.08
C SER A 62 -3.31 -8.64 6.04
N VAL A 63 -3.35 -9.99 6.03
CA VAL A 63 -2.13 -10.81 5.89
C VAL A 63 -1.46 -10.55 4.54
N ALA A 64 -2.22 -10.54 3.45
CA ALA A 64 -1.68 -10.26 2.12
C ALA A 64 -1.04 -8.86 2.04
N LYS A 65 -1.67 -7.83 2.60
CA LYS A 65 -1.11 -6.47 2.59
C LYS A 65 0.13 -6.32 3.47
N SER A 66 0.19 -7.00 4.63
CA SER A 66 1.44 -7.12 5.40
C SER A 66 2.54 -7.82 4.59
N ALA A 67 2.19 -8.90 3.88
CA ALA A 67 3.13 -9.59 3.02
C ALA A 67 3.64 -8.71 1.86
N VAL A 68 2.79 -7.84 1.28
CA VAL A 68 3.21 -6.85 0.27
C VAL A 68 4.25 -5.89 0.83
N HIS A 69 4.06 -5.39 2.05
CA HIS A 69 5.02 -4.50 2.71
C HIS A 69 6.36 -5.21 2.91
N LYS A 70 6.33 -6.45 3.42
CA LYS A 70 7.55 -7.24 3.59
C LYS A 70 8.21 -7.59 2.26
N LEU A 71 7.43 -8.00 1.26
CA LEU A 71 7.94 -8.29 -0.09
C LEU A 71 8.62 -7.06 -0.71
N THR A 72 8.04 -5.87 -0.52
CA THR A 72 8.61 -4.60 -0.98
C THR A 72 10.03 -4.38 -0.42
N SER A 73 10.21 -4.53 0.89
CA SER A 73 11.53 -4.36 1.52
C SER A 73 12.54 -5.42 1.07
N VAL A 74 12.09 -6.67 0.86
CA VAL A 74 12.95 -7.75 0.35
C VAL A 74 13.37 -7.48 -1.10
N LEU A 75 12.43 -7.09 -1.97
CA LEU A 75 12.72 -6.72 -3.36
C LEU A 75 13.67 -5.53 -3.43
N ALA A 76 13.43 -4.48 -2.63
CA ALA A 76 14.30 -3.31 -2.56
C ALA A 76 15.74 -3.69 -2.23
N ALA A 77 15.95 -4.47 -1.16
CA ALA A 77 17.29 -4.92 -0.74
C ALA A 77 18.02 -5.77 -1.80
N LYS A 78 17.27 -6.51 -2.63
CA LYS A 78 17.86 -7.37 -3.67
C LYS A 78 18.10 -6.65 -4.99
N LEU A 79 17.25 -5.68 -5.34
CA LEU A 79 17.23 -5.04 -6.65
C LEU A 79 17.97 -3.71 -6.69
N ILE A 80 18.31 -3.11 -5.55
CA ILE A 80 19.02 -1.83 -5.50
C ILE A 80 20.38 -1.87 -6.22
N LYS A 81 21.09 -3.00 -6.18
CA LYS A 81 22.34 -3.22 -6.90
C LYS A 81 22.18 -3.15 -8.44
N ASP A 82 20.97 -3.36 -8.92
CA ASP A 82 20.61 -3.29 -10.33
C ASP A 82 19.99 -1.91 -10.69
N ASN A 83 20.13 -0.90 -9.81
CA ASN A 83 19.52 0.42 -9.92
C ASN A 83 17.98 0.36 -10.06
N ILE A 84 17.33 -0.51 -9.29
CA ILE A 84 15.87 -0.60 -9.21
C ILE A 84 15.46 -0.28 -7.77
N ILE A 85 14.66 0.76 -7.61
CA ILE A 85 14.10 1.18 -6.33
C ILE A 85 12.70 0.61 -6.19
N CYS A 86 12.44 -0.01 -5.04
CA CYS A 86 11.13 -0.59 -4.73
C CYS A 86 10.61 0.03 -3.42
N ASN A 87 9.39 0.58 -3.47
CA ASN A 87 8.67 1.12 -2.32
C ASN A 87 7.21 0.69 -2.37
N ALA A 88 6.49 0.90 -1.27
CA ALA A 88 5.06 0.70 -1.20
C ALA A 88 4.35 1.97 -0.71
N ILE A 89 3.13 2.17 -1.18
CA ILE A 89 2.15 3.09 -0.59
C ILE A 89 1.17 2.24 0.20
N ALA A 90 0.86 2.64 1.43
CA ALA A 90 -0.19 2.05 2.25
C ALA A 90 -1.35 3.04 2.39
N PRO A 91 -2.35 2.98 1.49
CA PRO A 91 -3.51 3.86 1.56
C PRO A 91 -4.38 3.54 2.78
N GLY A 92 -4.95 4.59 3.35
CA GLY A 92 -6.12 4.52 4.22
C GLY A 92 -7.43 4.46 3.42
N PRO A 93 -8.53 4.98 3.95
CA PRO A 93 -9.82 5.00 3.26
C PRO A 93 -9.83 6.02 2.13
N PHE A 94 -9.97 5.51 0.91
CA PHE A 94 -10.20 6.29 -0.32
C PHE A 94 -11.54 5.86 -0.95
N PRO A 95 -12.26 6.76 -1.63
CA PRO A 95 -13.45 6.41 -2.40
C PRO A 95 -13.13 5.31 -3.42
N SER A 96 -13.79 4.17 -3.29
CA SER A 96 -13.64 3.01 -4.16
C SER A 96 -14.94 2.23 -4.20
N LYS A 97 -15.10 1.34 -5.19
CA LYS A 97 -16.27 0.44 -5.22
C LYS A 97 -16.37 -0.41 -3.96
N MET A 98 -15.24 -0.91 -3.45
CA MET A 98 -15.20 -1.75 -2.26
C MET A 98 -15.63 -0.97 -1.02
N LEU A 99 -15.06 0.22 -0.78
CA LEU A 99 -15.38 1.04 0.38
C LEU A 99 -16.81 1.60 0.25
N GLY A 100 -17.21 2.09 -0.93
CA GLY A 100 -18.56 2.60 -1.16
C GLY A 100 -19.63 1.56 -0.87
N SER A 101 -19.42 0.31 -1.29
CA SER A 101 -20.36 -0.79 -0.98
C SER A 101 -20.42 -1.12 0.52
N ALA A 102 -19.32 -0.94 1.25
CA ALA A 102 -19.27 -1.22 2.69
C ALA A 102 -19.96 -0.14 3.54
N VAL A 103 -20.09 1.09 3.02
CA VAL A 103 -20.66 2.26 3.74
C VAL A 103 -21.85 2.88 3.01
N GLU A 104 -22.50 2.13 2.11
CA GLU A 104 -23.66 2.60 1.32
C GLU A 104 -23.42 3.98 0.65
N HIS A 105 -22.16 4.21 0.22
CA HIS A 105 -21.67 5.48 -0.34
C HIS A 105 -21.73 6.69 0.62
N ASP A 106 -22.01 6.49 1.92
CA ASP A 106 -21.89 7.54 2.94
C ASP A 106 -20.51 7.47 3.63
N TYR A 107 -19.60 8.30 3.17
CA TYR A 107 -18.25 8.40 3.74
C TYR A 107 -18.18 9.24 5.02
N SER A 108 -19.28 9.84 5.49
CA SER A 108 -19.29 10.75 6.64
C SER A 108 -18.84 10.06 7.94
N ILE A 109 -19.24 8.80 8.13
CA ILE A 109 -18.86 8.00 9.30
C ILE A 109 -17.35 7.76 9.34
N ILE A 110 -16.76 7.44 8.17
CA ILE A 110 -15.30 7.20 8.06
C ILE A 110 -14.55 8.53 8.22
N SER A 111 -15.04 9.59 7.60
CA SER A 111 -14.47 10.94 7.72
C SER A 111 -14.39 11.41 9.17
N LYS A 112 -15.45 11.22 9.95
CA LYS A 112 -15.49 11.60 11.37
C LYS A 112 -14.50 10.83 12.23
N LYS A 113 -14.17 9.58 11.85
CA LYS A 113 -13.21 8.73 12.56
C LYS A 113 -11.77 8.92 12.07
N ASN A 114 -11.56 9.65 10.98
CA ASN A 114 -10.24 9.92 10.46
C ASN A 114 -9.67 11.19 11.13
N PRO A 115 -8.45 11.17 11.66
CA PRO A 115 -7.85 12.35 12.29
C PRO A 115 -7.83 13.59 11.39
N SER A 116 -7.71 13.41 10.07
CA SER A 116 -7.78 14.52 9.10
C SER A 116 -9.20 15.04 8.84
N GLY A 117 -10.24 14.41 9.40
CA GLY A 117 -11.65 14.77 9.22
C GLY A 117 -12.23 14.42 7.84
N ARG A 118 -11.51 13.67 7.01
CA ARG A 118 -11.94 13.32 5.66
C ARG A 118 -11.40 11.97 5.20
N VAL A 119 -11.98 11.41 4.16
CA VAL A 119 -11.37 10.34 3.37
C VAL A 119 -10.31 10.91 2.41
N GLY A 120 -9.42 10.06 1.92
CA GLY A 120 -8.41 10.46 0.94
C GLY A 120 -9.03 10.86 -0.39
N MET A 121 -8.35 11.73 -1.14
CA MET A 121 -8.72 12.15 -2.49
C MET A 121 -7.69 11.62 -3.50
N PRO A 122 -8.04 11.46 -4.77
CA PRO A 122 -7.10 10.97 -5.79
C PRO A 122 -5.78 11.73 -5.81
N GLU A 123 -5.80 13.03 -5.55
CA GLU A 123 -4.64 13.91 -5.54
C GLU A 123 -3.67 13.57 -4.39
N ASP A 124 -4.17 13.09 -3.26
CA ASP A 124 -3.33 12.72 -2.10
C ASP A 124 -2.43 11.54 -2.47
N ILE A 125 -2.99 10.49 -3.06
CA ILE A 125 -2.21 9.31 -3.45
C ILE A 125 -1.38 9.56 -4.71
N ALA A 126 -1.89 10.36 -5.64
CA ALA A 126 -1.15 10.74 -6.84
C ALA A 126 0.11 11.54 -6.51
N GLY A 127 0.02 12.50 -5.59
CA GLY A 127 1.17 13.28 -5.12
C GLY A 127 2.27 12.40 -4.54
N LEU A 128 1.91 11.43 -3.70
CA LEU A 128 2.87 10.47 -3.14
C LEU A 128 3.47 9.55 -4.22
N ALA A 129 2.65 9.08 -5.17
CA ALA A 129 3.13 8.27 -6.28
C ALA A 129 4.11 9.06 -7.17
N ILE A 130 3.82 10.32 -7.46
CA ILE A 130 4.72 11.22 -8.21
C ILE A 130 6.04 11.42 -7.44
N PHE A 131 5.97 11.67 -6.13
CA PHE A 131 7.18 11.77 -5.30
C PHE A 131 8.05 10.52 -5.43
N LEU A 132 7.48 9.34 -5.22
CA LEU A 132 8.22 8.07 -5.28
C LEU A 132 8.74 7.76 -6.70
N ALA A 133 8.03 8.17 -7.74
CA ALA A 133 8.44 7.96 -9.14
C ALA A 133 9.49 8.97 -9.61
N SER A 134 9.62 10.10 -8.94
CA SER A 134 10.49 11.21 -9.34
C SER A 134 11.90 11.12 -8.75
N ARG A 135 12.75 12.09 -9.11
CA ARG A 135 14.07 12.28 -8.51
C ARG A 135 13.99 12.56 -7.00
N ALA A 136 12.93 13.20 -6.53
CA ALA A 136 12.77 13.52 -5.11
C ALA A 136 12.68 12.25 -4.23
N GLY A 137 12.10 11.17 -4.76
CA GLY A 137 12.00 9.88 -4.08
C GLY A 137 13.21 8.95 -4.26
N GLN A 138 14.30 9.41 -4.91
CA GLN A 138 15.41 8.53 -5.29
C GLN A 138 16.16 7.93 -4.08
N TYR A 139 16.18 8.61 -2.96
CA TYR A 139 16.85 8.13 -1.73
C TYR A 139 15.90 7.38 -0.79
N THR A 140 14.64 7.22 -1.17
CA THR A 140 13.62 6.44 -0.46
C THR A 140 13.60 5.03 -1.03
N VAL A 141 14.04 4.03 -0.27
CA VAL A 141 14.25 2.66 -0.75
C VAL A 141 13.76 1.65 0.27
N GLY A 142 12.84 0.78 -0.14
CA GLY A 142 12.32 -0.31 0.69
C GLY A 142 11.24 0.10 1.68
N GLU A 143 10.78 1.34 1.59
CA GLU A 143 9.83 1.94 2.52
C GLU A 143 8.37 1.61 2.16
N THR A 144 7.53 1.56 3.20
CA THR A 144 6.08 1.57 3.08
C THR A 144 5.58 2.87 3.69
N ILE A 145 5.05 3.75 2.84
CA ILE A 145 4.61 5.08 3.27
C ILE A 145 3.08 5.10 3.36
N THR A 146 2.56 5.44 4.53
CA THR A 146 1.13 5.60 4.75
C THR A 146 0.60 6.86 4.08
N CYS A 147 -0.59 6.76 3.48
CA CYS A 147 -1.37 7.87 2.94
C CYS A 147 -2.81 7.71 3.46
N ASP A 148 -3.05 8.10 4.73
CA ASP A 148 -4.19 7.64 5.50
C ASP A 148 -4.88 8.71 6.37
N GLY A 149 -4.42 9.95 6.31
CA GLY A 149 -4.95 11.04 7.13
C GLY A 149 -4.62 10.90 8.63
N GLY A 150 -3.59 10.10 8.98
CA GLY A 150 -3.10 9.94 10.34
C GLY A 150 -3.68 8.75 11.11
N LEU A 151 -4.46 7.88 10.46
CA LEU A 151 -5.09 6.70 11.11
C LEU A 151 -4.06 5.76 11.75
N VAL A 152 -2.96 5.49 11.08
CA VAL A 152 -1.90 4.61 11.66
C VAL A 152 -1.19 5.33 12.80
N ALA A 153 -0.86 6.60 12.63
CA ALA A 153 -0.13 7.37 13.63
C ALA A 153 -0.91 7.58 14.93
N SER A 154 -2.25 7.68 14.83
CA SER A 154 -3.14 7.86 15.97
C SER A 154 -3.76 6.57 16.51
N ALA A 155 -3.36 5.40 15.99
CA ALA A 155 -3.91 4.13 16.44
C ALA A 155 -3.68 3.90 17.94
N GLY A 156 -4.75 3.68 18.68
CA GLY A 156 -4.71 3.53 20.13
C GLY A 156 -4.82 4.83 20.94
N HIS A 157 -4.89 5.99 20.28
CA HIS A 157 -5.19 7.27 20.94
C HIS A 157 -6.69 7.57 20.85
N ASP A 158 -7.27 8.02 21.94
CA ASP A 158 -8.64 8.56 21.96
C ASP A 158 -8.57 10.03 21.51
N LEU A 159 -8.95 10.29 20.27
CA LEU A 159 -8.96 11.65 19.67
C LEU A 159 -10.26 12.40 19.98
N THR A 160 -11.16 11.83 20.80
CA THR A 160 -12.47 12.44 21.12
C THR A 160 -12.48 13.26 22.40
N ASN A 161 -11.36 13.30 23.13
CA ASN A 161 -11.25 13.90 24.46
C ASN A 161 -10.49 15.24 24.52
N ASP A 162 -10.36 15.96 23.41
CA ASP A 162 -9.85 17.35 23.38
C ASP A 162 -10.96 18.36 23.10
#